data_25205ce9711750019fc80e122b46f6b7
#
_entry.id   25205ce9711750019fc80e122b46f6b7
#
_cell.length_a   1.000
_cell.length_b   1.000
_cell.length_c   1.000
_cell.angle_alpha   90.00
_cell.angle_beta   90.00
_cell.angle_gamma   90.00
#
_symmetry.space_group_name_H-M   'P 1'
#
loop_
_entity.id
_entity.type
_entity.pdbx_description
1 polymer ?
#
loop_
_entity_poly.entity_id
_entity_poly.type
_entity_poly.pdbx_seq_one_letter_code
_entity_poly.pdbx_strand_id
1 'polypeptide(L)'
;MKYINGGVCAPNGFKAGGLHMGVKTHNKNKKDVAMIVSDSKCTAAAVYTKNKVKASHIAVDIEHLSDGTAKAAVINSGIANACAPHGEEYAIKMCAAAAKEIGCEVNDVVIASTGVIGQPLNITAIENGMPELYKSISHSDEGSDAAAKAIMTTDTVKKELALETEVGGKVVKMGGIAKGSGMIHPNMGTMLCFITTDCAISAEMIKEALKETVKVTFNRISVDGDTSTNDTCCVMANGEADNDIITEKNEAYNEFVSALKELCTRLSMEMASDGEGAKHLIICKVKNASDEDTAQTVSKSVISSTLTKAAVFGADANWGRVLCAMGYSGADFDPEKVSIAFESKSGSIPVCENGEGLDFDEELAKKILTEHDITIDIDMKSGSAECTCFGCDITYDYIKINGDYRT
;
A
#
# COMPACT_ATOMS: atom_id res chain seq x y z
N MET A 1 7.50 -19.91 3.19
CA MET A 1 7.26 -18.85 2.21
C MET A 1 8.47 -18.67 1.31
N LYS A 2 8.26 -18.45 0.02
CA LYS A 2 9.28 -18.19 -0.97
C LYS A 2 8.78 -17.15 -1.96
N TYR A 3 9.58 -16.13 -2.26
CA TYR A 3 9.25 -15.15 -3.30
C TYR A 3 9.39 -15.76 -4.68
N ILE A 4 8.45 -15.42 -5.56
CA ILE A 4 8.39 -15.86 -6.96
C ILE A 4 8.11 -14.66 -7.88
N ASN A 5 8.28 -14.82 -9.18
CA ASN A 5 7.90 -13.81 -10.17
C ASN A 5 6.40 -13.89 -10.47
N GLY A 6 5.89 -12.89 -11.20
CA GLY A 6 4.56 -12.92 -11.79
C GLY A 6 3.54 -11.99 -11.15
N GLY A 7 3.85 -11.35 -10.01
CA GLY A 7 2.94 -10.41 -9.37
C GLY A 7 1.50 -10.95 -9.30
N VAL A 8 0.50 -10.17 -9.73
CA VAL A 8 -0.91 -10.60 -9.72
C VAL A 8 -1.25 -11.73 -10.70
N CYS A 9 -0.33 -12.09 -11.60
CA CYS A 9 -0.48 -13.24 -12.51
C CYS A 9 0.21 -14.51 -11.98
N ALA A 10 0.91 -14.47 -10.85
CA ALA A 10 1.57 -15.63 -10.26
C ALA A 10 0.60 -16.71 -9.76
N PRO A 11 -0.54 -16.38 -9.12
CA PRO A 11 -1.56 -17.36 -8.78
C PRO A 11 -2.22 -17.92 -10.05
N ASN A 12 -2.58 -19.20 -10.02
CA ASN A 12 -3.23 -19.86 -11.14
C ASN A 12 -4.54 -19.17 -11.51
N GLY A 13 -4.88 -19.13 -12.82
CA GLY A 13 -6.14 -18.60 -13.31
C GLY A 13 -6.28 -17.07 -13.32
N PHE A 14 -5.22 -16.30 -13.02
CA PHE A 14 -5.24 -14.84 -13.13
C PHE A 14 -4.46 -14.34 -14.34
N LYS A 15 -5.01 -13.34 -15.00
CA LYS A 15 -4.39 -12.60 -16.10
C LYS A 15 -4.53 -11.10 -15.88
N ALA A 16 -3.56 -10.34 -16.32
CA ALA A 16 -3.56 -8.89 -16.16
C ALA A 16 -2.94 -8.19 -17.37
N GLY A 17 -3.14 -6.89 -17.43
CA GLY A 17 -2.53 -6.04 -18.43
C GLY A 17 -2.75 -4.56 -18.13
N GLY A 18 -2.11 -3.71 -18.89
CA GLY A 18 -2.25 -2.27 -18.76
C GLY A 18 -2.00 -1.57 -20.09
N LEU A 19 -2.78 -0.53 -20.36
CA LEU A 19 -2.75 0.21 -21.63
C LEU A 19 -2.78 1.71 -21.38
N HIS A 20 -2.31 2.49 -22.35
CA HIS A 20 -2.56 3.93 -22.40
C HIS A 20 -3.86 4.19 -23.17
N MET A 21 -4.86 4.73 -22.48
CA MET A 21 -6.16 5.06 -23.08
C MET A 21 -6.37 6.56 -23.23
N GLY A 22 -5.42 7.39 -22.82
CA GLY A 22 -5.52 8.85 -22.88
C GLY A 22 -6.30 9.46 -21.73
N VAL A 23 -6.41 8.78 -20.60
CA VAL A 23 -6.93 9.34 -19.35
C VAL A 23 -5.91 10.32 -18.77
N LYS A 24 -4.60 10.01 -18.85
CA LYS A 24 -3.49 10.92 -18.56
C LYS A 24 -3.21 11.82 -19.78
N THR A 25 -3.85 12.97 -19.82
CA THR A 25 -3.77 13.87 -20.98
C THR A 25 -2.37 14.46 -21.21
N HIS A 26 -1.56 14.57 -20.15
CA HIS A 26 -0.24 15.22 -20.19
C HIS A 26 0.93 14.26 -20.42
N ASN A 27 0.70 12.94 -20.39
CA ASN A 27 1.77 11.96 -20.59
C ASN A 27 1.32 10.80 -21.47
N LYS A 28 1.45 10.98 -22.77
CA LYS A 28 1.05 9.99 -23.81
C LYS A 28 1.86 8.68 -23.80
N ASN A 29 2.96 8.64 -23.04
CA ASN A 29 3.83 7.46 -22.99
C ASN A 29 3.59 6.58 -21.76
N LYS A 30 2.83 7.05 -20.76
CA LYS A 30 2.51 6.27 -19.56
C LYS A 30 1.17 5.55 -19.75
N LYS A 31 1.15 4.26 -19.42
CA LYS A 31 -0.08 3.49 -19.26
C LYS A 31 -0.94 4.14 -18.18
N ASP A 32 -2.27 4.07 -18.31
CA ASP A 32 -3.20 4.77 -17.42
C ASP A 32 -4.45 3.98 -17.03
N VAL A 33 -4.67 2.80 -17.65
CA VAL A 33 -5.72 1.86 -17.25
C VAL A 33 -5.13 0.45 -17.15
N ALA A 34 -5.38 -0.20 -16.01
CA ALA A 34 -5.04 -1.60 -15.77
C ALA A 34 -6.29 -2.46 -15.67
N MET A 35 -6.16 -3.74 -16.01
CA MET A 35 -7.18 -4.76 -15.82
C MET A 35 -6.54 -6.02 -15.22
N ILE A 36 -7.21 -6.60 -14.22
CA ILE A 36 -6.90 -7.91 -13.64
C ILE A 36 -8.16 -8.76 -13.78
N VAL A 37 -8.04 -9.96 -14.32
CA VAL A 37 -9.19 -10.86 -14.55
C VAL A 37 -8.85 -12.25 -14.05
N SER A 38 -9.79 -12.88 -13.34
CA SER A 38 -9.73 -14.31 -13.03
C SER A 38 -10.50 -15.12 -14.09
N ASP A 39 -10.02 -16.30 -14.41
CA ASP A 39 -10.71 -17.22 -15.30
C ASP A 39 -12.01 -17.77 -14.69
N SER A 40 -12.04 -17.93 -13.36
CA SER A 40 -13.24 -18.29 -12.57
C SER A 40 -13.72 -17.10 -11.72
N LYS A 41 -14.96 -17.16 -11.23
CA LYS A 41 -15.46 -16.16 -10.25
C LYS A 41 -14.75 -16.36 -8.92
N CYS A 42 -14.25 -15.28 -8.34
CA CYS A 42 -13.50 -15.27 -7.08
C CYS A 42 -14.41 -14.98 -5.89
N THR A 43 -14.04 -15.47 -4.70
CA THR A 43 -14.37 -14.76 -3.47
C THR A 43 -13.52 -13.50 -3.37
N ALA A 44 -14.09 -12.40 -2.89
CA ALA A 44 -13.37 -11.14 -2.82
C ALA A 44 -13.80 -10.29 -1.63
N ALA A 45 -12.87 -9.48 -1.14
CA ALA A 45 -13.16 -8.43 -0.17
C ALA A 45 -12.20 -7.25 -0.37
N ALA A 46 -12.65 -6.07 0.03
CA ALA A 46 -11.82 -4.87 0.01
C ALA A 46 -11.99 -4.03 1.28
N VAL A 47 -10.98 -3.22 1.56
CA VAL A 47 -11.01 -2.17 2.58
C VAL A 47 -10.66 -0.83 1.91
N TYR A 48 -11.24 0.24 2.44
CA TYR A 48 -11.23 1.56 1.83
C TYR A 48 -10.84 2.65 2.80
N THR A 49 -10.46 3.82 2.26
CA THR A 49 -10.16 5.02 3.04
C THR A 49 -11.28 5.38 4.04
N LYS A 50 -10.88 5.86 5.21
CA LYS A 50 -11.77 6.49 6.19
C LYS A 50 -11.90 8.00 6.01
N ASN A 51 -11.24 8.59 5.00
CA ASN A 51 -11.43 9.99 4.67
C ASN A 51 -12.93 10.26 4.45
N LYS A 52 -13.44 11.36 4.97
CA LYS A 52 -14.85 11.75 4.76
C LYS A 52 -15.12 12.14 3.31
N VAL A 53 -14.11 12.67 2.63
CA VAL A 53 -14.13 12.95 1.19
C VAL A 53 -13.68 11.66 0.48
N LYS A 54 -14.61 10.94 -0.11
CA LYS A 54 -14.34 9.66 -0.79
C LYS A 54 -14.54 9.79 -2.28
N ALA A 55 -13.69 9.10 -3.03
CA ALA A 55 -13.88 8.93 -4.46
C ALA A 55 -15.14 8.09 -4.75
N SER A 56 -15.78 8.39 -5.86
CA SER A 56 -17.10 7.83 -6.22
C SER A 56 -17.07 6.31 -6.44
N HIS A 57 -15.93 5.75 -6.86
CA HIS A 57 -15.81 4.30 -7.06
C HIS A 57 -16.00 3.49 -5.76
N ILE A 58 -15.69 4.07 -4.60
CA ILE A 58 -15.79 3.35 -3.32
C ILE A 58 -17.25 2.94 -3.01
N ALA A 59 -18.22 3.79 -3.32
CA ALA A 59 -19.63 3.46 -3.13
C ALA A 59 -20.05 2.31 -4.06
N VAL A 60 -19.62 2.35 -5.31
CA VAL A 60 -19.87 1.30 -6.32
C VAL A 60 -19.26 -0.03 -5.89
N ASP A 61 -17.99 -0.03 -5.46
CA ASP A 61 -17.31 -1.24 -4.99
C ASP A 61 -17.96 -1.86 -3.75
N ILE A 62 -18.41 -1.04 -2.80
CA ILE A 62 -19.11 -1.55 -1.61
C ILE A 62 -20.41 -2.26 -2.00
N GLU A 63 -21.12 -1.75 -3.00
CA GLU A 63 -22.33 -2.39 -3.55
C GLU A 63 -21.98 -3.68 -4.30
N HIS A 64 -21.01 -3.64 -5.23
CA HIS A 64 -20.59 -4.77 -6.04
C HIS A 64 -20.05 -5.93 -5.19
N LEU A 65 -19.23 -5.64 -4.17
CA LEU A 65 -18.68 -6.66 -3.27
C LEU A 65 -19.63 -7.06 -2.13
N SER A 66 -20.90 -6.65 -2.17
CA SER A 66 -21.86 -6.98 -1.11
C SER A 66 -22.16 -8.48 -1.02
N ASP A 67 -22.06 -9.21 -2.12
CA ASP A 67 -22.19 -10.68 -2.19
C ASP A 67 -20.87 -11.42 -1.91
N GLY A 68 -19.77 -10.69 -1.71
CA GLY A 68 -18.44 -11.25 -1.43
C GLY A 68 -17.77 -11.89 -2.64
N THR A 69 -18.15 -11.51 -3.86
CA THR A 69 -17.59 -12.09 -5.08
C THR A 69 -17.10 -11.05 -6.08
N ALA A 70 -16.14 -11.41 -6.93
CA ALA A 70 -15.69 -10.62 -8.07
C ALA A 70 -15.13 -11.51 -9.18
N LYS A 71 -15.04 -11.00 -10.38
CA LYS A 71 -14.42 -11.64 -11.56
C LYS A 71 -13.21 -10.86 -12.04
N ALA A 72 -13.24 -9.54 -11.88
CA ALA A 72 -12.20 -8.66 -12.39
C ALA A 72 -12.03 -7.40 -11.53
N ALA A 73 -10.88 -6.75 -11.71
CA ALA A 73 -10.64 -5.39 -11.24
C ALA A 73 -10.15 -4.51 -12.40
N VAL A 74 -10.66 -3.26 -12.48
CA VAL A 74 -10.24 -2.27 -13.47
C VAL A 74 -9.82 -0.99 -12.76
N ILE A 75 -8.65 -0.50 -13.06
CA ILE A 75 -8.01 0.61 -12.34
C ILE A 75 -7.61 1.70 -13.32
N ASN A 76 -8.06 2.93 -13.13
CA ASN A 76 -7.54 4.08 -13.83
C ASN A 76 -6.60 4.89 -12.94
N SER A 77 -5.51 5.41 -13.52
CA SER A 77 -4.51 6.21 -12.80
C SER A 77 -4.29 7.62 -13.39
N GLY A 78 -5.28 8.15 -14.08
CA GLY A 78 -5.24 9.51 -14.63
C GLY A 78 -6.04 10.51 -13.80
N ILE A 79 -7.24 10.13 -13.42
CA ILE A 79 -8.21 10.98 -12.72
C ILE A 79 -8.73 10.23 -11.49
N ALA A 80 -8.73 10.91 -10.34
CA ALA A 80 -9.15 10.35 -9.06
C ALA A 80 -10.64 9.97 -9.00
N ASN A 81 -11.47 10.56 -9.85
CA ASN A 81 -12.93 10.43 -9.79
C ASN A 81 -13.50 10.77 -8.40
N ALA A 82 -12.88 11.76 -7.75
CA ALA A 82 -13.24 12.30 -6.46
C ALA A 82 -13.62 13.77 -6.62
N CYS A 83 -14.69 14.21 -5.94
CA CYS A 83 -15.20 15.58 -6.04
C CYS A 83 -15.48 16.05 -7.47
N ALA A 84 -15.81 15.13 -8.36
CA ALA A 84 -16.06 15.38 -9.78
C ALA A 84 -17.54 15.14 -10.13
N PRO A 85 -18.08 15.84 -11.14
CA PRO A 85 -19.44 15.60 -11.61
C PRO A 85 -19.54 14.19 -12.23
N HIS A 86 -20.71 13.56 -12.08
CA HIS A 86 -21.01 12.23 -12.63
C HIS A 86 -20.10 11.09 -12.17
N GLY A 87 -19.41 11.24 -11.02
CA GLY A 87 -18.38 10.31 -10.59
C GLY A 87 -18.87 8.87 -10.45
N GLU A 88 -20.04 8.64 -9.84
CA GLU A 88 -20.63 7.33 -9.67
C GLU A 88 -21.12 6.74 -11.00
N GLU A 89 -21.81 7.56 -11.82
CA GLU A 89 -22.22 7.17 -13.17
C GLU A 89 -21.05 6.69 -14.02
N TYR A 90 -19.91 7.42 -13.96
CA TYR A 90 -18.73 7.06 -14.73
C TYR A 90 -18.02 5.83 -14.16
N ALA A 91 -18.05 5.63 -12.84
CA ALA A 91 -17.57 4.41 -12.22
C ALA A 91 -18.37 3.18 -12.71
N ILE A 92 -19.70 3.24 -12.72
CA ILE A 92 -20.57 2.17 -13.23
C ILE A 92 -20.34 1.93 -14.74
N LYS A 93 -20.18 2.98 -15.55
CA LYS A 93 -19.87 2.84 -16.98
C LYS A 93 -18.52 2.15 -17.22
N MET A 94 -17.52 2.42 -16.39
CA MET A 94 -16.22 1.75 -16.47
C MET A 94 -16.36 0.26 -16.15
N CYS A 95 -17.14 -0.11 -15.11
CA CYS A 95 -17.47 -1.50 -14.81
C CYS A 95 -18.23 -2.17 -15.97
N ALA A 96 -19.23 -1.51 -16.53
CA ALA A 96 -20.03 -2.04 -17.62
C ALA A 96 -19.21 -2.27 -18.91
N ALA A 97 -18.29 -1.35 -19.22
CA ALA A 97 -17.38 -1.52 -20.37
C ALA A 97 -16.47 -2.74 -20.20
N ALA A 98 -15.93 -2.95 -18.99
CA ALA A 98 -15.11 -4.12 -18.71
C ALA A 98 -15.94 -5.42 -18.70
N ALA A 99 -17.08 -5.44 -18.03
CA ALA A 99 -17.97 -6.59 -17.94
C ALA A 99 -18.40 -7.12 -19.31
N LYS A 100 -18.68 -6.19 -20.25
CA LYS A 100 -19.02 -6.51 -21.64
C LYS A 100 -17.91 -7.29 -22.35
N GLU A 101 -16.66 -6.86 -22.21
CA GLU A 101 -15.53 -7.51 -22.89
C GLU A 101 -15.16 -8.85 -22.22
N ILE A 102 -15.28 -8.93 -20.89
CA ILE A 102 -14.97 -10.13 -20.08
C ILE A 102 -16.09 -11.18 -20.22
N GLY A 103 -17.34 -10.76 -20.47
CA GLY A 103 -18.51 -11.63 -20.49
C GLY A 103 -18.99 -12.00 -19.10
N CYS A 104 -19.04 -11.03 -18.17
CA CYS A 104 -19.55 -11.20 -16.80
C CYS A 104 -20.59 -10.13 -16.45
N GLU A 105 -21.17 -10.22 -15.25
CA GLU A 105 -22.08 -9.20 -14.78
C GLU A 105 -21.32 -7.92 -14.38
N VAL A 106 -22.00 -6.77 -14.43
CA VAL A 106 -21.38 -5.47 -14.07
C VAL A 106 -20.92 -5.48 -12.61
N ASN A 107 -21.67 -6.10 -11.72
CA ASN A 107 -21.37 -6.21 -10.30
C ASN A 107 -20.20 -7.17 -9.99
N ASP A 108 -19.75 -7.96 -10.96
CA ASP A 108 -18.57 -8.81 -10.82
C ASP A 108 -17.25 -8.03 -11.03
N VAL A 109 -17.33 -6.73 -11.34
CA VAL A 109 -16.16 -5.88 -11.61
C VAL A 109 -15.92 -4.93 -10.43
N VAL A 110 -14.75 -5.05 -9.81
CA VAL A 110 -14.22 -4.08 -8.85
C VAL A 110 -13.51 -2.96 -9.61
N ILE A 111 -13.60 -1.75 -9.13
CA ILE A 111 -13.04 -0.59 -9.81
C ILE A 111 -12.20 0.25 -8.86
N ALA A 112 -11.14 0.87 -9.34
CA ALA A 112 -10.45 1.94 -8.62
C ALA A 112 -10.05 3.08 -9.56
N SER A 113 -9.90 4.23 -8.97
CA SER A 113 -9.41 5.44 -9.64
C SER A 113 -8.36 6.12 -8.77
N THR A 114 -7.37 6.74 -9.40
CA THR A 114 -6.37 7.58 -8.73
C THR A 114 -5.87 8.66 -9.70
N GLY A 115 -5.30 9.73 -9.18
CA GLY A 115 -4.80 10.87 -9.97
C GLY A 115 -5.40 12.19 -9.50
N VAL A 116 -5.73 13.08 -10.42
CA VAL A 116 -6.18 14.44 -10.10
C VAL A 116 -7.61 14.45 -9.54
N ILE A 117 -7.79 15.17 -8.43
CA ILE A 117 -9.10 15.39 -7.78
C ILE A 117 -9.83 16.56 -8.46
N GLY A 118 -11.17 16.50 -8.51
CA GLY A 118 -12.02 17.61 -8.99
C GLY A 118 -12.15 17.72 -10.52
N GLN A 119 -11.50 16.84 -11.26
CA GLN A 119 -11.64 16.78 -12.72
C GLN A 119 -12.58 15.66 -13.17
N PRO A 120 -13.36 15.83 -14.23
CA PRO A 120 -14.21 14.78 -14.79
C PRO A 120 -13.37 13.69 -15.44
N LEU A 121 -13.75 12.42 -15.21
CA LEU A 121 -13.13 11.28 -15.85
C LEU A 121 -13.46 11.26 -17.35
N ASN A 122 -12.46 11.04 -18.20
CA ASN A 122 -12.68 10.82 -19.63
C ASN A 122 -13.20 9.38 -19.87
N ILE A 123 -14.48 9.18 -19.57
CA ILE A 123 -15.11 7.86 -19.66
C ILE A 123 -15.15 7.33 -21.09
N THR A 124 -15.33 8.21 -22.08
CA THR A 124 -15.35 7.81 -23.50
C THR A 124 -14.03 7.21 -23.95
N ALA A 125 -12.89 7.73 -23.46
CA ALA A 125 -11.59 7.14 -23.75
C ALA A 125 -11.46 5.72 -23.17
N ILE A 126 -11.97 5.52 -21.95
CA ILE A 126 -11.97 4.21 -21.29
C ILE A 126 -12.89 3.22 -22.03
N GLU A 127 -14.13 3.61 -22.34
CA GLU A 127 -15.07 2.77 -23.09
C GLU A 127 -14.49 2.33 -24.45
N ASN A 128 -13.88 3.25 -25.19
CA ASN A 128 -13.29 2.98 -26.49
C ASN A 128 -12.01 2.11 -26.40
N GLY A 129 -11.22 2.25 -25.35
CA GLY A 129 -9.97 1.50 -25.15
C GLY A 129 -10.17 0.10 -24.53
N MET A 130 -11.33 -0.17 -23.92
CA MET A 130 -11.57 -1.41 -23.17
C MET A 130 -11.40 -2.69 -24.00
N PRO A 131 -11.88 -2.77 -25.27
CA PRO A 131 -11.67 -3.96 -26.11
C PRO A 131 -10.19 -4.25 -26.39
N GLU A 132 -9.37 -3.22 -26.55
CA GLU A 132 -7.92 -3.37 -26.78
C GLU A 132 -7.20 -3.80 -25.49
N LEU A 133 -7.56 -3.22 -24.36
CA LEU A 133 -7.02 -3.64 -23.06
C LEU A 133 -7.31 -5.11 -22.79
N TYR A 134 -8.55 -5.55 -22.98
CA TYR A 134 -8.92 -6.96 -22.76
C TYR A 134 -8.16 -7.91 -23.68
N LYS A 135 -7.90 -7.53 -24.93
CA LYS A 135 -7.05 -8.33 -25.85
C LYS A 135 -5.59 -8.40 -25.43
N SER A 136 -5.11 -7.41 -24.66
CA SER A 136 -3.70 -7.31 -24.25
C SER A 136 -3.37 -8.01 -22.93
N ILE A 137 -4.38 -8.43 -22.14
CA ILE A 137 -4.13 -9.11 -20.88
C ILE A 137 -3.59 -10.52 -21.11
N SER A 138 -2.72 -10.97 -20.21
CA SER A 138 -2.08 -12.29 -20.28
C SER A 138 -1.83 -12.87 -18.90
N HIS A 139 -1.62 -14.19 -18.83
CA HIS A 139 -1.23 -14.93 -17.61
C HIS A 139 0.28 -14.85 -17.35
N SER A 140 0.99 -13.89 -17.92
CA SER A 140 2.45 -13.80 -17.84
C SER A 140 2.92 -12.70 -16.87
N ASP A 141 4.21 -12.77 -16.53
CA ASP A 141 4.90 -11.74 -15.76
C ASP A 141 4.77 -10.36 -16.44
N GLU A 142 4.81 -10.30 -17.77
CA GLU A 142 4.65 -9.05 -18.54
C GLU A 142 3.23 -8.47 -18.41
N GLY A 143 2.22 -9.31 -18.26
CA GLY A 143 0.84 -8.88 -18.00
C GLY A 143 0.72 -8.18 -16.66
N SER A 144 1.30 -8.77 -15.61
CA SER A 144 1.34 -8.18 -14.28
C SER A 144 2.19 -6.89 -14.26
N ASP A 145 3.38 -6.90 -14.86
CA ASP A 145 4.24 -5.72 -15.01
C ASP A 145 3.50 -4.57 -15.70
N ALA A 146 2.76 -4.87 -16.76
CA ALA A 146 1.96 -3.87 -17.48
C ALA A 146 0.86 -3.27 -16.60
N ALA A 147 0.18 -4.08 -15.79
CA ALA A 147 -0.83 -3.64 -14.84
C ALA A 147 -0.21 -2.79 -13.72
N ALA A 148 0.90 -3.25 -13.12
CA ALA A 148 1.63 -2.51 -12.09
C ALA A 148 2.07 -1.12 -12.57
N LYS A 149 2.59 -1.01 -13.81
CA LYS A 149 2.95 0.27 -14.41
C LYS A 149 1.75 1.16 -14.75
N ALA A 150 0.59 0.56 -15.07
CA ALA A 150 -0.60 1.31 -15.44
C ALA A 150 -1.31 1.95 -14.24
N ILE A 151 -1.10 1.46 -13.02
CA ILE A 151 -1.68 2.05 -11.81
C ILE A 151 -0.82 3.15 -11.18
N MET A 152 0.44 3.31 -11.60
CA MET A 152 1.36 4.33 -11.08
C MET A 152 0.88 5.75 -11.41
N THR A 153 1.14 6.70 -10.49
CA THR A 153 0.94 8.14 -10.71
C THR A 153 2.28 8.88 -10.68
N THR A 154 2.70 9.32 -9.51
CA THR A 154 4.00 9.95 -9.24
C THR A 154 5.08 8.95 -8.85
N ASP A 155 4.71 7.69 -8.70
CA ASP A 155 5.63 6.59 -8.41
C ASP A 155 6.80 6.56 -9.40
N THR A 156 8.02 6.34 -8.90
CA THR A 156 9.23 6.22 -9.73
C THR A 156 9.52 4.77 -10.09
N VAL A 157 9.10 3.83 -9.23
CA VAL A 157 9.23 2.39 -9.45
C VAL A 157 7.88 1.70 -9.26
N LYS A 158 7.64 0.64 -10.02
CA LYS A 158 6.47 -0.24 -9.81
C LYS A 158 6.64 -1.02 -8.51
N LYS A 159 5.55 -1.25 -7.79
CA LYS A 159 5.49 -2.14 -6.63
C LYS A 159 4.72 -3.40 -7.05
N GLU A 160 5.43 -4.49 -7.17
CA GLU A 160 4.91 -5.76 -7.65
C GLU A 160 5.64 -6.90 -6.96
N LEU A 161 4.89 -7.81 -6.35
CA LEU A 161 5.46 -8.91 -5.57
C LEU A 161 4.58 -10.15 -5.69
N ALA A 162 5.18 -11.33 -5.63
CA ALA A 162 4.47 -12.58 -5.47
C ALA A 162 5.25 -13.53 -4.56
N LEU A 163 4.52 -14.39 -3.87
CA LEU A 163 5.06 -15.44 -3.03
C LEU A 163 4.26 -16.74 -3.17
N GLU A 164 4.92 -17.84 -2.85
CA GLU A 164 4.29 -19.15 -2.63
C GLU A 164 4.52 -19.61 -1.20
N THR A 165 3.53 -20.27 -0.63
CA THR A 165 3.58 -20.85 0.71
C THR A 165 2.67 -22.05 0.80
N GLU A 166 2.78 -22.81 1.87
CA GLU A 166 1.85 -23.87 2.19
C GLU A 166 0.68 -23.30 3.01
N VAL A 167 -0.56 -23.65 2.64
CA VAL A 167 -1.79 -23.32 3.35
C VAL A 167 -2.69 -24.54 3.36
N GLY A 168 -3.01 -25.06 4.54
CA GLY A 168 -3.81 -26.28 4.67
C GLY A 168 -3.21 -27.48 3.97
N GLY A 169 -1.88 -27.62 3.96
CA GLY A 169 -1.16 -28.72 3.30
C GLY A 169 -1.08 -28.63 1.77
N LYS A 170 -1.45 -27.50 1.18
CA LYS A 170 -1.35 -27.24 -0.27
C LYS A 170 -0.46 -26.05 -0.56
N VAL A 171 0.22 -26.09 -1.70
CA VAL A 171 0.98 -24.93 -2.18
C VAL A 171 0.01 -23.90 -2.74
N VAL A 172 -0.01 -22.73 -2.11
CA VAL A 172 -0.81 -21.57 -2.49
C VAL A 172 0.11 -20.45 -2.97
N LYS A 173 -0.29 -19.76 -4.01
CA LYS A 173 0.39 -18.57 -4.49
C LYS A 173 -0.44 -17.33 -4.16
N MET A 174 0.26 -16.26 -3.87
CA MET A 174 -0.31 -14.93 -3.64
C MET A 174 0.53 -13.89 -4.34
N GLY A 175 -0.12 -13.01 -5.11
CA GLY A 175 0.56 -11.93 -5.82
C GLY A 175 -0.13 -10.60 -5.61
N GLY A 176 0.62 -9.52 -5.68
CA GLY A 176 0.08 -8.18 -5.49
C GLY A 176 0.79 -7.13 -6.32
N ILE A 177 0.02 -6.12 -6.71
CA ILE A 177 0.52 -4.85 -7.23
C ILE A 177 0.02 -3.72 -6.36
N ALA A 178 0.86 -2.72 -6.14
CA ALA A 178 0.51 -1.55 -5.36
C ALA A 178 1.04 -0.26 -5.99
N LYS A 179 0.40 0.86 -5.69
CA LYS A 179 0.86 2.20 -6.02
C LYS A 179 0.67 3.14 -4.84
N GLY A 180 1.59 4.05 -4.72
CA GLY A 180 1.57 5.12 -3.73
C GLY A 180 2.97 5.72 -3.59
N SER A 181 3.05 7.05 -3.64
CA SER A 181 4.27 7.83 -3.54
C SER A 181 4.03 9.18 -2.84
N GLY A 182 2.90 9.84 -3.10
CA GLY A 182 2.41 11.02 -2.38
C GLY A 182 0.98 10.83 -1.88
N MET A 183 0.55 11.71 -0.95
CA MET A 183 -0.71 11.62 -0.20
C MET A 183 -0.81 10.27 0.53
N ILE A 184 0.26 9.91 1.27
CA ILE A 184 0.39 8.62 1.96
C ILE A 184 0.47 8.82 3.47
N HIS A 185 -0.67 8.69 4.16
CA HIS A 185 -0.80 8.55 5.60
C HIS A 185 -2.03 7.69 5.94
N PRO A 186 -1.96 6.38 5.75
CA PRO A 186 -3.13 5.51 5.87
C PRO A 186 -3.73 5.49 7.27
N ASN A 187 -5.06 5.65 7.28
CA ASN A 187 -5.92 5.24 8.39
C ASN A 187 -7.02 4.35 7.80
N MET A 188 -6.66 3.10 7.46
CA MET A 188 -7.36 2.15 6.59
C MET A 188 -7.23 2.47 5.08
N GLY A 189 -6.01 2.72 4.61
CA GLY A 189 -5.62 2.74 3.21
C GLY A 189 -5.32 4.16 2.65
N THR A 190 -4.07 4.46 2.26
CA THR A 190 -3.71 5.63 1.41
C THR A 190 -2.95 5.12 0.19
N MET A 191 -3.58 4.24 -0.61
CA MET A 191 -2.91 3.59 -1.71
C MET A 191 -3.91 2.80 -2.56
N LEU A 192 -3.52 2.34 -3.71
CA LEU A 192 -4.22 1.25 -4.38
C LEU A 192 -3.36 0.00 -4.26
N CYS A 193 -3.97 -1.09 -3.80
CA CYS A 193 -3.36 -2.40 -3.75
C CYS A 193 -4.36 -3.45 -4.21
N PHE A 194 -3.95 -4.26 -5.19
CA PHE A 194 -4.74 -5.38 -5.67
C PHE A 194 -3.95 -6.65 -5.47
N ILE A 195 -4.56 -7.60 -4.78
CA ILE A 195 -3.96 -8.87 -4.41
C ILE A 195 -4.80 -9.99 -5.01
N THR A 196 -4.13 -10.95 -5.64
CA THR A 196 -4.71 -12.17 -6.17
C THR A 196 -4.15 -13.37 -5.44
N THR A 197 -4.94 -14.42 -5.29
CA THR A 197 -4.48 -15.70 -4.75
C THR A 197 -5.30 -16.85 -5.31
N ASP A 198 -4.68 -17.99 -5.48
CA ASP A 198 -5.35 -19.24 -5.85
C ASP A 198 -5.89 -20.02 -4.64
N CYS A 199 -5.77 -19.49 -3.42
CA CYS A 199 -6.30 -20.10 -2.20
C CYS A 199 -7.84 -20.18 -2.23
N ALA A 200 -8.39 -21.32 -1.78
CA ALA A 200 -9.81 -21.46 -1.50
C ALA A 200 -10.11 -20.93 -0.09
N ILE A 201 -10.78 -19.77 -0.01
CA ILE A 201 -11.11 -19.09 1.26
C ILE A 201 -12.43 -18.33 1.09
N SER A 202 -13.28 -18.32 2.13
CA SER A 202 -14.55 -17.60 2.09
C SER A 202 -14.35 -16.08 2.12
N ALA A 203 -15.29 -15.35 1.54
CA ALA A 203 -15.26 -13.87 1.53
C ALA A 203 -15.24 -13.27 2.94
N GLU A 204 -15.91 -13.91 3.91
CA GLU A 204 -15.88 -13.50 5.31
C GLU A 204 -14.47 -13.60 5.89
N MET A 205 -13.79 -14.73 5.66
CA MET A 205 -12.43 -14.94 6.14
C MET A 205 -11.41 -14.04 5.43
N ILE A 206 -11.57 -13.76 4.12
CA ILE A 206 -10.75 -12.74 3.43
C ILE A 206 -10.93 -11.38 4.08
N LYS A 207 -12.17 -10.97 4.36
CA LYS A 207 -12.48 -9.69 4.97
C LYS A 207 -11.83 -9.53 6.36
N GLU A 208 -11.87 -10.58 7.18
CA GLU A 208 -11.21 -10.59 8.49
C GLU A 208 -9.68 -10.55 8.34
N ALA A 209 -9.10 -11.41 7.50
CA ALA A 209 -7.67 -11.43 7.22
C ALA A 209 -7.15 -10.08 6.71
N LEU A 210 -7.90 -9.44 5.80
CA LEU A 210 -7.53 -8.16 5.24
C LEU A 210 -7.56 -7.03 6.29
N LYS A 211 -8.57 -6.99 7.15
CA LYS A 211 -8.64 -6.02 8.26
C LYS A 211 -7.47 -6.16 9.23
N GLU A 212 -7.17 -7.39 9.64
CA GLU A 212 -6.07 -7.70 10.55
C GLU A 212 -4.73 -7.29 9.91
N THR A 213 -4.54 -7.63 8.64
CA THR A 213 -3.30 -7.36 7.90
C THR A 213 -3.07 -5.86 7.69
N VAL A 214 -4.08 -5.13 7.20
CA VAL A 214 -3.94 -3.70 6.90
C VAL A 214 -3.61 -2.89 8.16
N LYS A 215 -4.15 -3.27 9.32
CA LYS A 215 -3.83 -2.62 10.60
C LYS A 215 -2.33 -2.61 10.89
N VAL A 216 -1.63 -3.71 10.58
CA VAL A 216 -0.22 -3.90 10.94
C VAL A 216 0.76 -3.71 9.78
N THR A 217 0.27 -3.33 8.60
CA THR A 217 1.07 -3.12 7.39
C THR A 217 0.82 -1.72 6.81
N PHE A 218 -0.12 -1.55 5.91
CA PHE A 218 -0.39 -0.27 5.25
C PHE A 218 -0.73 0.87 6.23
N ASN A 219 -1.41 0.63 7.34
CA ASN A 219 -1.66 1.66 8.35
C ASN A 219 -0.42 2.09 9.13
N ARG A 220 0.71 1.44 8.91
CA ARG A 220 2.00 1.72 9.56
C ARG A 220 2.98 2.46 8.65
N ILE A 221 2.51 3.08 7.55
CA ILE A 221 3.36 3.91 6.71
C ILE A 221 2.92 5.38 6.71
N SER A 222 3.85 6.28 6.37
CA SER A 222 3.56 7.68 6.09
C SER A 222 4.62 8.29 5.18
N VAL A 223 4.20 8.98 4.11
CA VAL A 223 5.08 9.80 3.28
C VAL A 223 4.96 11.26 3.69
N ASP A 224 3.78 11.84 3.74
CA ASP A 224 3.55 13.28 3.89
C ASP A 224 2.51 13.65 4.95
N GLY A 225 1.90 12.68 5.61
CA GLY A 225 0.88 12.91 6.64
C GLY A 225 -0.53 13.12 6.09
N ASP A 226 -0.73 13.09 4.76
CA ASP A 226 -2.01 13.33 4.12
C ASP A 226 -2.74 12.03 3.79
N THR A 227 -4.01 11.90 4.21
CA THR A 227 -4.85 10.73 3.92
C THR A 227 -5.63 10.92 2.62
N SER A 228 -5.45 10.00 1.67
CA SER A 228 -6.09 10.06 0.35
C SER A 228 -7.61 9.83 0.39
N THR A 229 -8.26 10.26 -0.68
CA THR A 229 -9.69 10.08 -0.95
C THR A 229 -10.03 8.76 -1.62
N ASN A 230 -9.02 8.02 -2.11
CA ASN A 230 -9.21 6.93 -3.09
C ASN A 230 -8.78 5.54 -2.61
N ASP A 231 -8.23 5.44 -1.43
CA ASP A 231 -7.56 4.23 -0.96
C ASP A 231 -8.41 3.00 -1.04
N THR A 232 -7.86 1.97 -1.67
CA THR A 232 -8.50 0.68 -1.87
C THR A 232 -7.46 -0.43 -1.76
N CYS A 233 -7.69 -1.40 -0.88
CA CYS A 233 -6.97 -2.66 -0.86
C CYS A 233 -7.96 -3.79 -1.09
N CYS A 234 -7.83 -4.50 -2.21
CA CYS A 234 -8.73 -5.57 -2.63
C CYS A 234 -7.97 -6.89 -2.74
N VAL A 235 -8.58 -7.97 -2.23
CA VAL A 235 -8.10 -9.36 -2.40
C VAL A 235 -9.14 -10.13 -3.20
N MET A 236 -8.69 -10.85 -4.23
CA MET A 236 -9.49 -11.78 -5.03
C MET A 236 -8.88 -13.18 -4.93
N ALA A 237 -9.68 -14.18 -4.55
CA ALA A 237 -9.28 -15.57 -4.36
C ALA A 237 -10.15 -16.51 -5.18
N ASN A 238 -9.55 -17.25 -6.13
CA ASN A 238 -10.29 -18.09 -7.07
C ASN A 238 -10.35 -19.57 -6.69
N GLY A 239 -9.59 -20.03 -5.68
CA GLY A 239 -9.65 -21.38 -5.17
C GLY A 239 -8.92 -22.45 -6.00
N GLU A 240 -8.10 -22.06 -6.99
CA GLU A 240 -7.45 -23.01 -7.91
C GLU A 240 -6.23 -23.74 -7.30
N ALA A 241 -5.89 -23.50 -6.03
CA ALA A 241 -4.84 -24.24 -5.33
C ALA A 241 -5.30 -25.59 -4.78
N ASP A 242 -6.59 -25.94 -4.89
CA ASP A 242 -7.20 -27.19 -4.40
C ASP A 242 -7.00 -27.46 -2.89
N ASN A 243 -6.84 -26.41 -2.09
CA ASN A 243 -6.91 -26.53 -0.64
C ASN A 243 -8.38 -26.61 -0.18
N ASP A 244 -8.61 -27.20 0.99
CA ASP A 244 -9.92 -27.14 1.61
C ASP A 244 -10.32 -25.67 1.85
N ILE A 245 -11.58 -25.33 1.58
CA ILE A 245 -12.04 -23.94 1.74
C ILE A 245 -11.93 -23.48 3.19
N ILE A 246 -11.24 -22.37 3.42
CA ILE A 246 -11.08 -21.77 4.73
C ILE A 246 -12.37 -20.99 5.08
N THR A 247 -13.12 -21.49 6.06
CA THR A 247 -14.40 -20.90 6.51
C THR A 247 -14.38 -20.43 7.96
N GLU A 248 -13.29 -20.68 8.69
CA GLU A 248 -13.10 -20.33 10.09
C GLU A 248 -11.63 -20.02 10.41
N LYS A 249 -11.38 -19.40 11.57
CA LYS A 249 -10.02 -19.05 12.04
C LYS A 249 -9.33 -20.29 12.62
N ASN A 250 -8.81 -21.15 11.75
CA ASN A 250 -8.01 -22.35 12.03
C ASN A 250 -6.53 -22.15 11.65
N GLU A 251 -5.74 -23.22 11.62
CA GLU A 251 -4.33 -23.19 11.25
C GLU A 251 -4.12 -22.68 9.80
N ALA A 252 -4.91 -23.20 8.84
CA ALA A 252 -4.85 -22.75 7.45
C ALA A 252 -5.17 -21.25 7.29
N TYR A 253 -6.11 -20.72 8.09
CA TYR A 253 -6.36 -19.27 8.15
C TYR A 253 -5.14 -18.51 8.64
N ASN A 254 -4.46 -18.99 9.70
CA ASN A 254 -3.27 -18.32 10.24
C ASN A 254 -2.10 -18.35 9.24
N GLU A 255 -1.93 -19.44 8.50
CA GLU A 255 -0.95 -19.56 7.40
C GLU A 255 -1.25 -18.57 6.28
N PHE A 256 -2.52 -18.47 5.85
CA PHE A 256 -2.98 -17.49 4.88
C PHE A 256 -2.72 -16.05 5.33
N VAL A 257 -3.11 -15.70 6.57
CA VAL A 257 -2.88 -14.37 7.16
C VAL A 257 -1.39 -14.04 7.25
N SER A 258 -0.55 -15.01 7.59
CA SER A 258 0.90 -14.82 7.62
C SER A 258 1.47 -14.47 6.26
N ALA A 259 1.02 -15.16 5.19
CA ALA A 259 1.42 -14.87 3.82
C ALA A 259 0.94 -13.48 3.36
N LEU A 260 -0.32 -13.14 3.66
CA LEU A 260 -0.91 -11.85 3.33
C LEU A 260 -0.17 -10.70 4.04
N LYS A 261 0.18 -10.88 5.32
CA LYS A 261 0.98 -9.90 6.09
C LYS A 261 2.37 -9.70 5.49
N GLU A 262 3.07 -10.77 5.10
CA GLU A 262 4.39 -10.65 4.48
C GLU A 262 4.32 -9.88 3.16
N LEU A 263 3.38 -10.24 2.26
CA LEU A 263 3.17 -9.54 1.00
C LEU A 263 2.87 -8.05 1.22
N CYS A 264 1.90 -7.73 2.09
CA CYS A 264 1.48 -6.37 2.37
C CYS A 264 2.56 -5.56 3.09
N THR A 265 3.36 -6.17 3.98
CA THR A 265 4.49 -5.48 4.64
C THR A 265 5.52 -5.05 3.63
N ARG A 266 5.89 -5.92 2.69
CA ARG A 266 6.86 -5.59 1.64
C ARG A 266 6.35 -4.50 0.72
N LEU A 267 5.11 -4.63 0.23
CA LEU A 267 4.51 -3.61 -0.64
C LEU A 267 4.39 -2.25 0.08
N SER A 268 4.04 -2.24 1.36
CA SER A 268 3.95 -1.00 2.15
C SER A 268 5.32 -0.35 2.38
N MET A 269 6.36 -1.16 2.63
CA MET A 269 7.74 -0.69 2.74
C MET A 269 8.25 -0.09 1.43
N GLU A 270 7.99 -0.75 0.28
CA GLU A 270 8.34 -0.23 -1.04
C GLU A 270 7.63 1.10 -1.35
N MET A 271 6.37 1.27 -0.92
CA MET A 271 5.65 2.53 -1.07
C MET A 271 6.27 3.66 -0.23
N ALA A 272 6.64 3.37 1.02
CA ALA A 272 7.31 4.35 1.86
C ALA A 272 8.69 4.73 1.32
N SER A 273 9.43 3.75 0.78
CA SER A 273 10.76 3.94 0.18
C SER A 273 10.71 4.80 -1.11
N ASP A 274 9.64 4.66 -1.92
CA ASP A 274 9.42 5.42 -3.15
C ASP A 274 8.55 6.67 -2.91
N GLY A 275 8.62 7.26 -1.72
CA GLY A 275 7.95 8.54 -1.44
C GLY A 275 8.40 9.64 -2.40
N GLU A 276 7.50 10.58 -2.76
CA GLU A 276 7.79 11.66 -3.72
C GLU A 276 9.08 12.40 -3.37
N GLY A 277 10.10 12.26 -4.21
CA GLY A 277 11.41 12.89 -4.03
C GLY A 277 12.26 12.34 -2.90
N ALA A 278 11.85 11.26 -2.24
CA ALA A 278 12.57 10.64 -1.12
C ALA A 278 13.94 10.10 -1.55
N LYS A 279 14.88 10.09 -0.60
CA LYS A 279 16.23 9.51 -0.74
C LYS A 279 16.50 8.42 0.29
N HIS A 280 15.76 8.44 1.40
CA HIS A 280 15.95 7.53 2.52
C HIS A 280 14.63 6.91 2.94
N LEU A 281 14.63 5.59 3.14
CA LEU A 281 13.61 4.88 3.88
C LEU A 281 13.86 5.04 5.38
N ILE A 282 12.88 5.52 6.12
CA ILE A 282 12.91 5.61 7.58
C ILE A 282 12.13 4.43 8.16
N ILE A 283 12.81 3.61 8.94
CA ILE A 283 12.24 2.48 9.67
C ILE A 283 12.21 2.85 11.15
N CYS A 284 11.06 3.24 11.67
CA CYS A 284 10.94 3.54 13.11
C CYS A 284 10.49 2.29 13.87
N LYS A 285 11.38 1.72 14.67
CA LYS A 285 11.12 0.58 15.56
C LYS A 285 10.91 1.08 16.97
N VAL A 286 9.75 0.85 17.53
CA VAL A 286 9.46 1.07 18.95
C VAL A 286 9.34 -0.27 19.62
N LYS A 287 10.10 -0.48 20.69
CA LYS A 287 10.11 -1.70 21.49
C LYS A 287 9.86 -1.40 22.96
N ASN A 288 9.48 -2.44 23.70
CA ASN A 288 9.21 -2.37 25.14
C ASN A 288 8.19 -1.29 25.53
N ALA A 289 7.17 -1.05 24.68
CA ALA A 289 6.04 -0.19 25.00
C ALA A 289 5.03 -0.91 25.91
N SER A 290 4.16 -0.14 26.58
CA SER A 290 3.08 -0.66 27.43
C SER A 290 2.12 -1.57 26.67
N ASP A 291 1.79 -1.19 25.44
CA ASP A 291 0.88 -1.88 24.52
C ASP A 291 1.19 -1.54 23.06
N GLU A 292 0.59 -2.29 22.13
CA GLU A 292 0.81 -2.13 20.68
C GLU A 292 0.30 -0.79 20.15
N ASP A 293 -0.82 -0.28 20.67
CA ASP A 293 -1.42 0.98 20.21
C ASP A 293 -0.51 2.17 20.62
N THR A 294 0.09 2.15 21.80
CA THR A 294 1.12 3.09 22.25
C THR A 294 2.36 3.04 21.35
N ALA A 295 2.88 1.83 21.08
CA ALA A 295 4.04 1.65 20.20
C ALA A 295 3.76 2.19 18.78
N GLN A 296 2.57 1.91 18.23
CA GLN A 296 2.16 2.38 16.91
C GLN A 296 1.97 3.90 16.87
N THR A 297 1.34 4.48 17.90
CA THR A 297 1.11 5.93 17.99
C THR A 297 2.42 6.69 18.00
N VAL A 298 3.38 6.23 18.81
CA VAL A 298 4.72 6.82 18.89
C VAL A 298 5.47 6.67 17.58
N SER A 299 5.60 5.45 17.05
CA SER A 299 6.37 5.21 15.83
C SER A 299 5.78 5.98 14.63
N LYS A 300 4.45 6.05 14.52
CA LYS A 300 3.77 6.79 13.46
C LYS A 300 3.98 8.30 13.59
N SER A 301 3.98 8.85 14.82
CA SER A 301 4.29 10.25 15.07
C SER A 301 5.72 10.62 14.63
N VAL A 302 6.69 9.76 14.93
CA VAL A 302 8.10 9.97 14.57
C VAL A 302 8.28 10.01 13.05
N ILE A 303 7.76 9.01 12.31
CA ILE A 303 7.90 8.98 10.84
C ILE A 303 7.11 10.07 10.12
N SER A 304 6.12 10.66 10.76
CA SER A 304 5.30 11.77 10.21
C SER A 304 5.85 13.15 10.56
N SER A 305 6.82 13.23 11.49
CA SER A 305 7.41 14.49 11.93
C SER A 305 8.23 15.15 10.82
N THR A 306 7.79 16.30 10.32
CA THR A 306 8.53 17.07 9.30
C THR A 306 9.95 17.39 9.74
N LEU A 307 10.17 17.71 11.03
CA LEU A 307 11.51 18.01 11.54
C LEU A 307 12.39 16.76 11.60
N THR A 308 11.86 15.61 11.98
CA THR A 308 12.59 14.34 11.96
C THR A 308 12.96 13.95 10.53
N LYS A 309 12.01 14.04 9.59
CA LYS A 309 12.25 13.76 8.17
C LYS A 309 13.32 14.69 7.57
N ALA A 310 13.30 15.97 7.91
CA ALA A 310 14.31 16.95 7.49
C ALA A 310 15.68 16.67 8.11
N ALA A 311 15.74 16.20 9.37
CA ALA A 311 17.00 15.81 10.00
C ALA A 311 17.63 14.61 9.28
N VAL A 312 16.85 13.58 8.98
CA VAL A 312 17.30 12.42 8.20
C VAL A 312 17.84 12.85 6.85
N PHE A 313 17.11 13.71 6.11
CA PHE A 313 17.58 14.26 4.84
C PHE A 313 18.93 14.99 4.95
N GLY A 314 19.14 15.70 6.05
CA GLY A 314 20.39 16.40 6.36
C GLY A 314 21.50 15.53 6.94
N ALA A 315 21.28 14.23 7.11
CA ALA A 315 22.16 13.31 7.84
C ALA A 315 22.51 13.82 9.27
N ASP A 316 21.53 14.45 9.94
CA ASP A 316 21.62 14.97 11.31
C ASP A 316 21.00 13.97 12.30
N ALA A 317 21.80 13.41 13.20
CA ALA A 317 21.36 12.45 14.22
C ALA A 317 20.56 13.13 15.34
N ASN A 318 19.54 13.86 14.96
CA ASN A 318 18.75 14.74 15.83
C ASN A 318 17.76 13.96 16.70
N TRP A 319 18.26 13.29 17.72
CA TRP A 319 17.45 12.54 18.69
C TRP A 319 16.41 13.44 19.40
N GLY A 320 16.74 14.73 19.61
CA GLY A 320 15.83 15.69 20.24
C GLY A 320 14.53 15.90 19.43
N ARG A 321 14.62 15.90 18.09
CA ARG A 321 13.43 15.94 17.21
C ARG A 321 12.62 14.65 17.27
N VAL A 322 13.29 13.50 17.40
CA VAL A 322 12.63 12.20 17.60
C VAL A 322 11.86 12.20 18.92
N LEU A 323 12.52 12.53 20.03
CA LEU A 323 11.89 12.57 21.34
C LEU A 323 10.77 13.62 21.42
N CYS A 324 10.92 14.76 20.77
CA CYS A 324 9.87 15.76 20.64
C CYS A 324 8.64 15.19 19.89
N ALA A 325 8.87 14.45 18.78
CA ALA A 325 7.79 13.83 18.03
C ALA A 325 7.06 12.75 18.84
N MET A 326 7.76 12.02 19.68
CA MET A 326 7.16 11.12 20.67
C MET A 326 6.28 11.88 21.66
N GLY A 327 6.82 13.00 22.22
CA GLY A 327 6.15 13.78 23.27
C GLY A 327 4.80 14.39 22.86
N TYR A 328 4.61 14.78 21.59
CA TYR A 328 3.33 15.29 21.10
C TYR A 328 2.45 14.22 20.43
N SER A 329 2.86 12.97 20.43
CA SER A 329 2.12 11.88 19.75
C SER A 329 0.72 11.63 20.33
N GLY A 330 0.50 12.01 21.58
CA GLY A 330 -0.70 11.70 22.36
C GLY A 330 -0.63 10.35 23.10
N ALA A 331 0.46 9.60 22.94
CA ALA A 331 0.69 8.39 23.72
C ALA A 331 1.13 8.74 25.15
N ASP A 332 0.75 7.90 26.10
CA ASP A 332 1.20 8.02 27.49
C ASP A 332 2.49 7.20 27.70
N PHE A 333 3.58 7.87 28.06
CA PHE A 333 4.87 7.24 28.35
C PHE A 333 5.76 8.14 29.20
N ASP A 334 6.76 7.55 29.82
CA ASP A 334 7.74 8.25 30.64
C ASP A 334 8.98 8.61 29.80
N PRO A 335 9.17 9.90 29.44
CA PRO A 335 10.31 10.30 28.61
C PRO A 335 11.68 10.07 29.28
N GLU A 336 11.75 10.01 30.61
CA GLU A 336 13.01 9.77 31.35
C GLU A 336 13.49 8.31 31.26
N LYS A 337 12.69 7.41 30.63
CA LYS A 337 13.09 6.02 30.40
C LYS A 337 13.54 5.74 28.97
N VAL A 338 13.22 6.65 28.03
CA VAL A 338 13.40 6.42 26.61
C VAL A 338 14.89 6.36 26.25
N SER A 339 15.23 5.37 25.41
CA SER A 339 16.53 5.30 24.73
C SER A 339 16.33 5.32 23.22
N ILE A 340 17.23 5.98 22.48
CA ILE A 340 17.17 6.14 21.03
C ILE A 340 18.53 5.82 20.42
N ALA A 341 18.52 5.02 19.35
CA ALA A 341 19.67 4.77 18.50
C ALA A 341 19.32 4.95 17.03
N PHE A 342 20.29 5.33 16.20
CA PHE A 342 20.21 5.26 14.77
C PHE A 342 21.01 4.08 14.25
N GLU A 343 20.46 3.35 13.27
CA GLU A 343 21.05 2.15 12.71
C GLU A 343 20.93 2.13 11.19
N SER A 344 21.91 1.54 10.55
CA SER A 344 21.89 1.19 9.11
C SER A 344 22.88 0.05 8.86
N LYS A 345 23.08 -0.35 7.59
CA LYS A 345 24.15 -1.31 7.26
C LYS A 345 25.55 -0.82 7.61
N SER A 346 25.74 0.50 7.85
CA SER A 346 27.01 1.10 8.25
C SER A 346 27.29 1.03 9.74
N GLY A 347 26.34 0.56 10.56
CA GLY A 347 26.50 0.37 12.00
C GLY A 347 25.28 0.83 12.79
N SER A 348 25.48 0.93 14.11
CA SER A 348 24.49 1.43 15.08
C SER A 348 25.16 2.43 16.01
N ILE A 349 24.43 3.49 16.39
CA ILE A 349 24.92 4.51 17.29
C ILE A 349 23.84 4.94 18.28
N PRO A 350 24.00 4.70 19.59
CA PRO A 350 23.12 5.26 20.60
C PRO A 350 23.34 6.78 20.73
N VAL A 351 22.25 7.53 20.79
CA VAL A 351 22.27 9.00 20.81
C VAL A 351 21.49 9.59 22.00
N CYS A 352 20.64 8.77 22.63
CA CYS A 352 19.89 9.15 23.82
C CYS A 352 19.71 7.93 24.73
N GLU A 353 19.89 8.13 26.01
CA GLU A 353 19.71 7.13 27.08
C GLU A 353 18.92 7.76 28.23
N ASN A 354 17.86 7.11 28.71
CA ASN A 354 17.02 7.59 29.80
C ASN A 354 16.55 9.06 29.62
N GLY A 355 16.16 9.42 28.38
CA GLY A 355 15.70 10.76 28.03
C GLY A 355 16.79 11.82 27.89
N GLU A 356 18.03 11.48 28.15
CA GLU A 356 19.18 12.39 28.09
C GLU A 356 20.07 12.09 26.88
N GLY A 357 20.62 13.14 26.25
CA GLY A 357 21.55 13.00 25.14
C GLY A 357 22.88 12.41 25.55
N LEU A 358 23.42 11.56 24.72
CA LEU A 358 24.74 10.99 24.86
C LEU A 358 25.76 11.76 24.02
N ASP A 359 27.02 11.79 24.45
CA ASP A 359 28.12 12.11 23.55
C ASP A 359 28.31 10.95 22.56
N PHE A 360 28.35 11.24 21.29
CA PHE A 360 28.49 10.23 20.24
C PHE A 360 29.42 10.69 19.10
N ASP A 361 29.89 9.74 18.31
CA ASP A 361 30.75 9.99 17.17
C ASP A 361 29.90 10.53 15.99
N GLU A 362 30.01 11.84 15.73
CA GLU A 362 29.27 12.54 14.64
C GLU A 362 29.63 12.01 13.25
N GLU A 363 30.86 11.57 13.00
CA GLU A 363 31.27 11.02 11.71
C GLU A 363 30.64 9.64 11.48
N LEU A 364 30.58 8.81 12.52
CA LEU A 364 29.85 7.54 12.45
C LEU A 364 28.35 7.76 12.28
N ALA A 365 27.76 8.71 13.03
CA ALA A 365 26.34 9.05 12.90
C ALA A 365 26.00 9.50 11.47
N LYS A 366 26.79 10.39 10.89
CA LYS A 366 26.64 10.84 9.52
C LYS A 366 26.77 9.69 8.51
N LYS A 367 27.75 8.79 8.71
CA LYS A 367 27.90 7.60 7.86
C LYS A 367 26.67 6.69 7.91
N ILE A 368 26.08 6.49 9.09
CA ILE A 368 24.85 5.71 9.28
C ILE A 368 23.68 6.38 8.55
N LEU A 369 23.53 7.70 8.69
CA LEU A 369 22.41 8.47 8.15
C LEU A 369 22.53 8.83 6.66
N THR A 370 23.63 8.50 6.01
CA THR A 370 23.76 8.62 4.53
C THR A 370 23.38 7.34 3.79
N GLU A 371 23.07 6.26 4.51
CA GLU A 371 22.56 5.03 3.88
C GLU A 371 21.09 5.17 3.48
N HIS A 372 20.66 4.36 2.51
CA HIS A 372 19.28 4.40 2.03
C HIS A 372 18.27 3.99 3.09
N ASP A 373 18.52 2.89 3.82
CA ASP A 373 17.66 2.38 4.87
C ASP A 373 18.19 2.80 6.23
N ILE A 374 17.43 3.63 6.94
CA ILE A 374 17.78 4.19 8.24
C ILE A 374 16.75 3.72 9.26
N THR A 375 17.22 3.03 10.29
CA THR A 375 16.39 2.63 11.43
C THR A 375 16.55 3.63 12.56
N ILE A 376 15.41 4.11 13.07
CA ILE A 376 15.31 4.82 14.35
C ILE A 376 14.80 3.79 15.36
N ASP A 377 15.71 3.27 16.20
CA ASP A 377 15.40 2.27 17.22
C ASP A 377 15.10 2.97 18.55
N ILE A 378 13.88 2.79 19.07
CA ILE A 378 13.35 3.45 20.26
C ILE A 378 12.99 2.39 21.29
N ASP A 379 13.62 2.43 22.46
CA ASP A 379 13.29 1.59 23.59
C ASP A 379 12.54 2.41 24.65
N MET A 380 11.29 2.07 24.91
CA MET A 380 10.44 2.78 25.86
C MET A 380 10.55 2.27 27.30
N LYS A 381 11.15 1.10 27.52
CA LYS A 381 11.36 0.48 28.86
C LYS A 381 10.09 0.45 29.74
N SER A 382 8.92 0.27 29.12
CA SER A 382 7.61 0.39 29.79
C SER A 382 6.75 -0.86 29.68
N GLY A 383 7.19 -1.90 28.94
CA GLY A 383 6.45 -3.13 28.73
C GLY A 383 7.17 -4.10 27.80
N SER A 384 6.41 -4.81 26.97
CA SER A 384 6.93 -5.80 26.01
C SER A 384 6.36 -5.68 24.59
N ALA A 385 5.49 -4.70 24.37
CA ALA A 385 4.90 -4.50 23.07
C ALA A 385 5.86 -3.79 22.12
N GLU A 386 5.70 -4.06 20.81
CA GLU A 386 6.55 -3.48 19.78
C GLU A 386 5.74 -3.07 18.55
N CYS A 387 6.25 -2.12 17.80
CA CYS A 387 5.70 -1.72 16.51
C CYS A 387 6.81 -1.20 15.60
N THR A 388 6.71 -1.52 14.31
CA THR A 388 7.55 -0.93 13.27
C THR A 388 6.67 -0.16 12.29
N CYS A 389 7.02 1.11 12.04
CA CYS A 389 6.41 1.96 11.04
C CYS A 389 7.46 2.38 9.99
N PHE A 390 7.00 2.57 8.73
CA PHE A 390 7.87 2.97 7.63
C PHE A 390 7.49 4.37 7.13
N GLY A 391 8.49 5.19 6.90
CA GLY A 391 8.34 6.52 6.31
C GLY A 391 9.50 6.81 5.37
N CYS A 392 9.60 8.05 4.94
CA CYS A 392 10.74 8.52 4.17
C CYS A 392 11.18 9.90 4.65
N ASP A 393 12.34 10.35 4.23
CA ASP A 393 12.78 11.72 4.45
C ASP A 393 11.91 12.73 3.67
N ILE A 394 12.11 14.03 3.90
CA ILE A 394 11.49 15.10 3.11
C ILE A 394 12.61 15.90 2.45
N THR A 395 12.51 16.07 1.12
CA THR A 395 13.55 16.69 0.31
C THR A 395 13.04 17.93 -0.42
N TYR A 396 13.94 18.68 -1.05
CA TYR A 396 13.56 19.79 -1.93
C TYR A 396 12.72 19.30 -3.13
N ASP A 397 12.96 18.06 -3.59
CA ASP A 397 12.22 17.49 -4.72
C ASP A 397 10.75 17.22 -4.35
N TYR A 398 10.43 16.87 -3.08
CA TYR A 398 9.04 16.78 -2.62
C TYR A 398 8.30 18.12 -2.84
N ILE A 399 8.90 19.22 -2.42
CA ILE A 399 8.29 20.56 -2.58
C ILE A 399 8.13 20.92 -4.05
N LYS A 400 9.14 20.61 -4.88
CA LYS A 400 9.09 20.87 -6.33
C LYS A 400 7.99 20.08 -7.02
N ILE A 401 7.91 18.76 -6.75
CA ILE A 401 6.89 17.86 -7.32
C ILE A 401 5.49 18.38 -6.97
N ASN A 402 5.24 18.66 -5.68
CA ASN A 402 3.91 19.05 -5.21
C ASN A 402 3.55 20.51 -5.53
N GLY A 403 4.53 21.40 -5.64
CA GLY A 403 4.33 22.77 -6.09
C GLY A 403 3.88 22.89 -7.55
N ASP A 404 4.30 21.96 -8.39
CA ASP A 404 3.98 21.89 -9.82
C ASP A 404 2.86 20.86 -10.14
N TYR A 405 2.37 20.11 -9.14
CA TYR A 405 1.35 19.08 -9.32
C TYR A 405 0.00 19.70 -9.69
N ARG A 406 -0.27 19.77 -10.98
CA ARG A 406 -1.55 20.19 -11.56
C ARG A 406 -2.14 19.15 -12.51
N THR A 407 -1.59 17.98 -12.44
CA THR A 407 -1.94 16.90 -13.38
C THR A 407 -2.54 15.70 -12.66
#